data_bb96e6c1c0ebe653106479abb0bbd374
#
_entry.id   bb96e6c1c0ebe653106479abb0bbd374
#
_cell.length_a   1.000
_cell.length_b   1.000
_cell.length_c   1.000
_cell.angle_alpha   90.00
_cell.angle_beta   90.00
_cell.angle_gamma   90.00
#
_symmetry.space_group_name_H-M   'P 1'
#
loop_
_entity.id
_entity.type
_entity.pdbx_description
1 polymer ?
#
loop_
_entity_poly.entity_id
_entity_poly.type
_entity_poly.pdbx_seq_one_letter_code
_entity_poly.pdbx_strand_id
1 'polypeptide(L)'
;MKKLLRYSLTLVFALVASVGFAQEATLDFTTNSWGLPEGSTAKIKTAASYTSGKYTINISETTDGHYWNTDGYLLMGKKEATLTLPAFDFDVAKIEVVGRTGASTSTLQNIYVGDAAVSTQTKGADKTNEYAIDAAHQTKGTIYSLKVNSKHNTQIVKINVYKVGSEETPQPPVVITYTDVASVKDLLANYKEDTKNLNLTLTNAKVTFVNEYKGTINTYVREGDTAIELRTLGFNMPVNSILTGKVKVDLKYNYGVPYLTANAGTDDESITVTESDEAAQPIEATIADLIANKYLNDLVTIKNFTFSKEEYQAGKFNYYANDGEQKIMIYDKFNKVGGVAELTEGETYTATGLYGAIFKGTPEILPTQKVTAGTSTGITNITTSAADNAPIFNLAGQKVGKGYKGVVIKAGKKMIQ
;
A
#
# COMPACT_ATOMS: atom_id res chain seq x y z
N MET A 1 13.81 53.66 28.95
CA MET A 1 15.00 52.86 28.56
C MET A 1 14.94 51.56 29.33
N LYS A 2 14.39 50.48 28.74
CA LYS A 2 14.37 49.15 29.34
C LYS A 2 15.44 48.29 28.64
N LYS A 3 16.44 47.87 29.36
CA LYS A 3 17.52 46.99 28.86
C LYS A 3 16.96 45.58 28.73
N LEU A 4 16.91 45.06 27.49
CA LEU A 4 16.69 43.65 27.20
C LEU A 4 17.96 42.85 27.53
N LEU A 5 17.86 42.04 28.57
CA LEU A 5 18.89 41.07 28.94
C LEU A 5 18.76 39.86 28.02
N ARG A 6 19.70 39.70 27.10
CA ARG A 6 19.81 38.50 26.26
C ARG A 6 20.49 37.39 27.07
N TYR A 7 19.72 36.38 27.47
CA TYR A 7 20.32 35.13 27.96
C TYR A 7 20.74 34.30 26.75
N SER A 8 22.07 34.20 26.56
CA SER A 8 22.62 33.20 25.67
C SER A 8 22.56 31.87 26.39
N LEU A 9 21.65 30.99 25.98
CA LEU A 9 21.59 29.61 26.45
C LEU A 9 22.70 28.85 25.72
N THR A 10 23.85 28.66 26.38
CA THR A 10 24.92 27.79 25.90
C THR A 10 24.41 26.35 26.11
N LEU A 11 23.96 25.72 25.05
CA LEU A 11 23.60 24.30 25.05
C LEU A 11 24.90 23.51 25.08
N VAL A 12 25.27 23.02 26.24
CA VAL A 12 26.38 22.06 26.41
C VAL A 12 25.83 20.71 25.87
N PHE A 13 26.17 20.39 24.64
CA PHE A 13 26.05 19.02 24.14
C PHE A 13 27.05 18.18 24.96
N ALA A 14 26.56 17.43 25.93
CA ALA A 14 27.28 16.30 26.45
C ALA A 14 27.40 15.30 25.27
N LEU A 15 28.62 15.29 24.70
CA LEU A 15 29.04 14.23 23.78
C LEU A 15 29.06 12.94 24.61
N VAL A 16 27.95 12.20 24.64
CA VAL A 16 27.97 10.81 25.04
C VAL A 16 28.74 10.12 23.92
N ALA A 17 30.02 9.88 24.16
CA ALA A 17 30.80 8.98 23.33
C ALA A 17 30.04 7.63 23.37
N SER A 18 29.25 7.35 22.36
CA SER A 18 28.77 6.01 22.13
C SER A 18 30.03 5.18 21.85
N VAL A 19 30.38 4.30 22.80
CA VAL A 19 31.42 3.31 22.59
C VAL A 19 30.90 2.43 21.46
N GLY A 20 31.34 2.68 20.24
CA GLY A 20 31.02 1.87 19.09
C GLY A 20 31.66 0.50 19.25
N PHE A 21 30.89 -0.56 18.99
CA PHE A 21 31.41 -1.93 18.96
C PHE A 21 31.49 -2.37 17.51
N ALA A 22 32.63 -2.93 17.05
CA ALA A 22 32.75 -3.48 15.71
C ALA A 22 31.90 -4.74 15.61
N GLN A 23 31.10 -4.82 14.53
CA GLN A 23 30.37 -6.02 14.16
C GLN A 23 31.37 -7.10 13.74
N GLU A 24 31.37 -8.24 14.40
CA GLU A 24 32.30 -9.35 14.19
C GLU A 24 31.64 -10.55 13.51
N ALA A 25 30.33 -10.73 13.69
CA ALA A 25 29.58 -11.81 13.07
C ALA A 25 28.19 -11.37 12.61
N THR A 26 27.72 -11.97 11.52
CA THR A 26 26.34 -11.81 11.02
C THR A 26 25.73 -13.18 10.73
N LEU A 27 24.53 -13.44 11.26
CA LEU A 27 23.68 -14.53 10.87
C LEU A 27 22.59 -13.94 9.94
N ASP A 28 22.70 -14.21 8.64
CA ASP A 28 21.87 -13.61 7.61
C ASP A 28 20.76 -14.56 7.16
N PHE A 29 19.50 -14.12 7.18
CA PHE A 29 18.32 -14.86 6.75
C PHE A 29 17.67 -14.24 5.51
N THR A 30 18.30 -13.27 4.84
CA THR A 30 17.78 -12.67 3.60
C THR A 30 17.74 -13.68 2.45
N THR A 31 18.55 -14.70 2.52
CA THR A 31 18.51 -15.89 1.64
C THR A 31 18.42 -17.15 2.48
N ASN A 32 17.92 -18.26 1.89
CA ASN A 32 17.81 -19.54 2.63
C ASN A 32 19.15 -20.32 2.65
N SER A 33 20.25 -19.64 2.95
CA SER A 33 21.58 -20.27 3.10
C SER A 33 21.67 -21.26 4.27
N TRP A 34 20.71 -21.22 5.17
CA TRP A 34 20.60 -22.12 6.32
C TRP A 34 19.90 -23.45 5.99
N GLY A 35 19.21 -23.57 4.84
CA GLY A 35 18.42 -24.75 4.50
C GLY A 35 17.19 -24.93 5.39
N LEU A 36 16.62 -23.84 5.88
CA LEU A 36 15.37 -23.84 6.66
C LEU A 36 14.20 -24.34 5.81
N PRO A 37 13.14 -24.93 6.42
CA PRO A 37 11.91 -25.25 5.70
C PRO A 37 11.37 -24.01 4.99
N GLU A 38 11.02 -24.11 3.70
CA GLU A 38 10.59 -22.96 2.91
C GLU A 38 9.07 -22.81 2.92
N GLY A 39 8.61 -21.65 3.40
CA GLY A 39 7.21 -21.28 3.44
C GLY A 39 6.40 -21.90 4.57
N SER A 40 5.24 -21.34 4.83
CA SER A 40 4.38 -21.70 5.97
C SER A 40 3.80 -23.11 5.92
N THR A 41 3.73 -23.72 4.74
CA THR A 41 3.24 -25.10 4.55
C THR A 41 4.27 -26.16 4.94
N ALA A 42 5.56 -25.82 4.84
CA ALA A 42 6.66 -26.70 5.20
C ALA A 42 7.17 -26.50 6.64
N LYS A 43 6.56 -25.61 7.42
CA LYS A 43 6.99 -25.25 8.78
C LYS A 43 7.17 -26.46 9.68
N ILE A 44 8.25 -26.46 10.45
CA ILE A 44 8.59 -27.50 11.42
C ILE A 44 8.27 -27.00 12.83
N LYS A 45 7.64 -27.86 13.65
CA LYS A 45 7.33 -27.55 15.05
C LYS A 45 8.32 -28.16 16.02
N THR A 46 8.97 -29.26 15.66
CA THR A 46 9.99 -29.93 16.45
C THR A 46 11.30 -29.14 16.50
N ALA A 47 12.12 -29.41 17.51
CA ALA A 47 13.45 -28.82 17.57
C ALA A 47 14.31 -29.27 16.36
N ALA A 48 15.08 -28.33 15.83
CA ALA A 48 15.94 -28.58 14.68
C ALA A 48 17.20 -27.71 14.70
N SER A 49 18.26 -28.18 14.02
CA SER A 49 19.54 -27.52 13.88
C SER A 49 19.79 -27.17 12.41
N TYR A 50 20.33 -25.98 12.15
CA TYR A 50 20.62 -25.48 10.80
C TYR A 50 22.03 -24.91 10.75
N THR A 51 22.75 -25.14 9.67
CA THR A 51 24.14 -24.70 9.51
C THR A 51 24.29 -23.84 8.25
N SER A 52 24.92 -22.69 8.39
CA SER A 52 25.34 -21.83 7.27
C SER A 52 26.79 -21.38 7.49
N GLY A 53 27.67 -21.74 6.55
CA GLY A 53 29.11 -21.52 6.69
C GLY A 53 29.68 -22.20 7.95
N LYS A 54 30.33 -21.41 8.81
CA LYS A 54 30.92 -21.92 10.08
C LYS A 54 29.96 -21.91 11.27
N TYR A 55 28.73 -21.43 11.10
CA TYR A 55 27.78 -21.24 12.17
C TYR A 55 26.66 -22.27 12.18
N THR A 56 26.30 -22.77 13.34
CA THR A 56 25.14 -23.61 13.56
C THR A 56 24.20 -22.95 14.55
N ILE A 57 22.94 -22.85 14.20
CA ILE A 57 21.84 -22.39 15.07
C ILE A 57 20.97 -23.57 15.45
N ASN A 58 20.33 -23.48 16.62
CA ASN A 58 19.33 -24.45 17.03
C ASN A 58 18.02 -23.73 17.35
N ILE A 59 16.92 -24.22 16.80
CA ILE A 59 15.58 -23.70 17.10
C ILE A 59 14.87 -24.73 17.95
N SER A 60 14.30 -24.30 19.08
CA SER A 60 13.59 -25.20 20.00
C SER A 60 12.32 -25.75 19.39
N GLU A 61 11.72 -26.76 19.99
CA GLU A 61 10.32 -27.12 19.76
C GLU A 61 9.43 -25.87 19.99
N THR A 62 8.49 -25.62 19.09
CA THR A 62 7.57 -24.49 19.15
C THR A 62 6.16 -24.90 18.77
N THR A 63 5.16 -24.34 19.42
CA THR A 63 3.74 -24.64 19.13
C THR A 63 3.29 -24.16 17.75
N ASP A 64 3.91 -23.11 17.21
CA ASP A 64 3.55 -22.50 15.94
C ASP A 64 4.51 -22.81 14.78
N GLY A 65 5.66 -23.42 15.11
CA GLY A 65 6.68 -23.80 14.15
C GLY A 65 7.60 -22.68 13.71
N HIS A 66 8.59 -23.04 12.89
CA HIS A 66 9.53 -22.13 12.27
C HIS A 66 9.71 -22.48 10.79
N TYR A 67 10.04 -21.48 10.00
CA TYR A 67 10.34 -21.62 8.57
C TYR A 67 11.04 -20.37 8.03
N TRP A 68 11.72 -20.50 6.90
CA TRP A 68 12.18 -19.37 6.11
C TRP A 68 11.08 -18.90 5.16
N ASN A 69 10.85 -17.57 5.12
CA ASN A 69 9.91 -16.96 4.21
C ASN A 69 10.63 -16.41 2.99
N THR A 70 10.05 -16.58 1.81
CA THR A 70 10.61 -16.12 0.52
C THR A 70 10.83 -14.60 0.43
N ASP A 71 10.22 -13.83 1.33
CA ASP A 71 10.51 -12.40 1.52
C ASP A 71 11.85 -12.15 2.25
N GLY A 72 12.64 -13.18 2.54
CA GLY A 72 13.99 -13.06 3.11
C GLY A 72 14.03 -12.88 4.62
N TYR A 73 13.34 -13.74 5.38
CA TYR A 73 13.42 -13.74 6.84
C TYR A 73 13.12 -15.13 7.45
N LEU A 74 13.67 -15.39 8.63
CA LEU A 74 13.27 -16.49 9.50
C LEU A 74 12.01 -16.08 10.29
N LEU A 75 10.91 -16.81 10.14
CA LEU A 75 9.79 -16.76 11.08
C LEU A 75 9.96 -17.84 12.12
N MET A 76 9.89 -17.47 13.40
CA MET A 76 9.94 -18.37 14.54
C MET A 76 8.73 -18.15 15.44
N GLY A 77 8.02 -19.22 15.76
CA GLY A 77 6.77 -19.20 16.54
C GLY A 77 6.94 -18.69 17.95
N LYS A 78 5.89 -18.39 18.54
CA LYS A 78 5.34 -17.72 19.73
C LYS A 78 6.10 -17.96 21.05
N LYS A 79 5.43 -17.70 22.17
CA LYS A 79 5.95 -17.80 23.54
C LYS A 79 6.77 -19.09 23.73
N GLU A 80 7.91 -18.96 24.38
CA GLU A 80 8.94 -19.97 24.65
C GLU A 80 9.74 -20.43 23.41
N ALA A 81 9.42 -19.98 22.20
CA ALA A 81 10.25 -20.26 21.05
C ALA A 81 11.66 -19.66 21.26
N THR A 82 12.68 -20.51 21.11
CA THR A 82 14.07 -20.16 21.41
C THR A 82 14.95 -20.42 20.19
N LEU A 83 15.71 -19.42 19.78
CA LEU A 83 16.79 -19.52 18.80
C LEU A 83 18.13 -19.48 19.54
N THR A 84 18.79 -20.60 19.65
CA THR A 84 20.14 -20.70 20.22
C THR A 84 21.16 -20.35 19.16
N LEU A 85 21.98 -19.36 19.46
CA LEU A 85 23.05 -18.87 18.60
C LEU A 85 24.31 -19.74 18.70
N PRO A 86 25.20 -19.71 17.71
CA PRO A 86 26.48 -20.39 17.81
C PRO A 86 27.34 -19.80 18.95
N ALA A 87 28.26 -20.60 19.49
CA ALA A 87 29.31 -20.08 20.35
C ALA A 87 30.26 -19.21 19.51
N PHE A 88 30.48 -17.96 19.93
CA PHE A 88 31.39 -17.07 19.26
C PHE A 88 32.82 -17.18 19.85
N ASP A 89 33.85 -17.06 19.03
CA ASP A 89 35.26 -17.14 19.40
C ASP A 89 35.83 -15.81 19.91
N PHE A 90 34.97 -14.88 20.29
CA PHE A 90 35.23 -13.57 20.85
C PHE A 90 34.27 -13.20 21.98
N ASP A 91 34.65 -12.23 22.81
CA ASP A 91 33.79 -11.70 23.87
C ASP A 91 32.67 -10.83 23.26
N VAL A 92 31.40 -11.12 23.58
CA VAL A 92 30.22 -10.48 22.96
C VAL A 92 29.73 -9.30 23.81
N ALA A 93 29.81 -8.10 23.27
CA ALA A 93 29.31 -6.88 23.92
C ALA A 93 27.82 -6.65 23.68
N LYS A 94 27.38 -6.86 22.45
CA LYS A 94 26.01 -6.56 22.00
C LYS A 94 25.54 -7.55 20.94
N ILE A 95 24.28 -7.90 20.98
CA ILE A 95 23.58 -8.63 19.92
C ILE A 95 22.47 -7.73 19.39
N GLU A 96 22.42 -7.57 18.07
CA GLU A 96 21.39 -6.82 17.38
C GLU A 96 20.54 -7.76 16.53
N VAL A 97 19.24 -7.68 16.70
CA VAL A 97 18.27 -8.49 15.93
C VAL A 97 17.51 -7.54 15.00
N VAL A 98 17.80 -7.64 13.72
CA VAL A 98 17.10 -6.89 12.66
C VAL A 98 15.80 -7.60 12.35
N GLY A 99 14.69 -7.00 12.71
CA GLY A 99 13.34 -7.49 12.45
C GLY A 99 12.84 -7.11 11.06
N ARG A 100 11.79 -7.79 10.60
CA ARG A 100 11.15 -7.48 9.32
C ARG A 100 10.15 -6.34 9.48
N THR A 101 10.23 -5.32 8.64
CA THR A 101 9.20 -4.25 8.55
C THR A 101 7.81 -4.88 8.30
N GLY A 102 6.83 -4.53 9.12
CA GLY A 102 5.49 -5.12 9.08
C GLY A 102 5.31 -6.41 9.90
N ALA A 103 6.34 -6.84 10.66
CA ALA A 103 6.18 -7.85 11.70
C ALA A 103 5.39 -7.32 12.90
N SER A 104 5.14 -8.18 13.90
CA SER A 104 4.33 -7.78 15.06
C SER A 104 5.03 -6.74 15.95
N THR A 105 4.41 -5.58 16.16
CA THR A 105 4.82 -4.54 17.12
C THR A 105 4.66 -4.97 18.58
N SER A 106 4.00 -6.10 18.85
CA SER A 106 3.70 -6.61 20.20
C SER A 106 4.55 -7.78 20.62
N THR A 107 5.51 -8.24 19.80
CA THR A 107 6.43 -9.31 20.15
C THR A 107 7.34 -8.85 21.29
N LEU A 108 7.41 -9.64 22.38
CA LEU A 108 8.39 -9.45 23.45
C LEU A 108 9.47 -10.51 23.28
N GLN A 109 10.73 -10.08 23.33
CA GLN A 109 11.88 -10.97 23.16
C GLN A 109 13.11 -10.46 23.93
N ASN A 110 13.99 -11.37 24.32
CA ASN A 110 15.21 -11.05 25.05
C ASN A 110 16.31 -12.08 24.80
N ILE A 111 17.55 -11.75 25.14
CA ILE A 111 18.70 -12.65 25.10
C ILE A 111 18.90 -13.30 26.46
N TYR A 112 19.19 -14.60 26.41
CA TYR A 112 19.40 -15.46 27.57
C TYR A 112 20.72 -16.21 27.46
N VAL A 113 21.28 -16.59 28.64
CA VAL A 113 22.32 -17.59 28.81
C VAL A 113 21.76 -18.64 29.78
N GLY A 114 21.49 -19.85 29.29
CA GLY A 114 20.63 -20.80 30.01
C GLY A 114 19.25 -20.17 30.28
N ASP A 115 18.83 -20.12 31.54
CA ASP A 115 17.56 -19.53 31.97
C ASP A 115 17.70 -18.05 32.41
N ALA A 116 18.93 -17.53 32.48
CA ALA A 116 19.16 -16.15 32.91
C ALA A 116 19.02 -15.17 31.75
N ALA A 117 18.17 -14.15 31.92
CA ALA A 117 18.12 -13.00 31.01
C ALA A 117 19.39 -12.17 31.19
N VAL A 118 20.15 -11.94 30.11
CA VAL A 118 21.45 -11.25 30.13
C VAL A 118 21.42 -9.91 29.39
N SER A 119 20.22 -9.44 29.07
CA SER A 119 19.99 -8.12 28.45
C SER A 119 18.61 -7.58 28.84
N THR A 120 18.27 -6.38 28.37
CA THR A 120 16.95 -5.79 28.57
C THR A 120 15.96 -6.33 27.53
N GLN A 121 14.77 -6.75 27.99
CA GLN A 121 13.70 -7.21 27.10
C GLN A 121 13.23 -6.08 26.18
N THR A 122 13.08 -6.39 24.90
CA THR A 122 12.57 -5.46 23.89
C THR A 122 11.12 -5.78 23.47
N LYS A 123 10.47 -4.81 22.83
CA LYS A 123 9.12 -4.94 22.28
C LYS A 123 9.13 -4.55 20.80
N GLY A 124 8.47 -5.37 19.97
CA GLY A 124 8.35 -5.21 18.52
C GLY A 124 9.38 -6.06 17.77
N ALA A 125 8.89 -6.88 16.83
CA ALA A 125 9.71 -7.64 15.89
C ALA A 125 9.77 -6.95 14.51
N ASP A 126 9.20 -5.77 14.39
CA ASP A 126 9.07 -4.96 13.16
C ASP A 126 10.23 -3.96 12.95
N LYS A 127 11.20 -3.97 13.84
CA LYS A 127 12.33 -3.04 13.87
C LYS A 127 13.61 -3.73 14.34
N THR A 128 14.71 -3.01 14.26
CA THR A 128 15.98 -3.43 14.87
C THR A 128 15.90 -3.30 16.39
N ASN A 129 16.27 -4.38 17.08
CA ASN A 129 16.33 -4.45 18.53
C ASN A 129 17.77 -4.71 18.97
N GLU A 130 18.29 -3.88 19.87
CA GLU A 130 19.63 -4.01 20.42
C GLU A 130 19.59 -4.61 21.83
N TYR A 131 20.47 -5.56 22.08
CA TYR A 131 20.64 -6.26 23.35
C TYR A 131 22.09 -6.09 23.83
N ALA A 132 22.34 -5.11 24.68
CA ALA A 132 23.60 -4.99 25.39
C ALA A 132 23.72 -6.18 26.35
N ILE A 133 24.80 -6.96 26.24
CA ILE A 133 25.05 -8.13 27.08
C ILE A 133 25.72 -7.65 28.37
N ASP A 134 25.22 -8.12 29.51
CA ASP A 134 25.83 -7.78 30.79
C ASP A 134 27.29 -8.31 30.90
N ALA A 135 28.13 -7.58 31.58
CA ALA A 135 29.58 -7.84 31.62
C ALA A 135 29.95 -9.25 32.13
N ALA A 136 29.11 -9.87 32.96
CA ALA A 136 29.33 -11.19 33.49
C ALA A 136 29.16 -12.31 32.46
N HIS A 137 28.46 -12.02 31.35
CA HIS A 137 28.11 -12.99 30.32
C HIS A 137 28.73 -12.70 28.94
N GLN A 138 29.69 -11.78 28.85
CA GLN A 138 30.33 -11.40 27.59
C GLN A 138 31.41 -12.37 27.08
N THR A 139 31.88 -13.29 27.92
CA THR A 139 33.05 -14.15 27.64
C THR A 139 32.83 -15.01 26.36
N LYS A 140 33.88 -15.09 25.55
CA LYS A 140 33.89 -15.95 24.34
C LYS A 140 33.48 -17.39 24.68
N GLY A 141 32.80 -18.04 23.76
CA GLY A 141 32.26 -19.40 23.93
C GLY A 141 30.95 -19.44 24.68
N THR A 142 30.44 -18.32 25.20
CA THR A 142 29.11 -18.26 25.81
C THR A 142 28.03 -18.58 24.79
N ILE A 143 27.07 -19.43 25.15
CA ILE A 143 25.93 -19.79 24.32
C ILE A 143 24.76 -18.85 24.62
N TYR A 144 24.42 -18.01 23.69
CA TYR A 144 23.29 -17.10 23.78
C TYR A 144 22.04 -17.69 23.12
N SER A 145 20.88 -17.30 23.62
CA SER A 145 19.59 -17.68 23.04
C SER A 145 18.67 -16.49 22.96
N LEU A 146 18.11 -16.22 21.78
CA LEU A 146 16.99 -15.29 21.61
C LEU A 146 15.70 -16.03 21.93
N LYS A 147 14.98 -15.60 22.97
CA LYS A 147 13.72 -16.20 23.42
C LYS A 147 12.55 -15.25 23.22
N VAL A 148 11.44 -15.78 22.66
CA VAL A 148 10.18 -15.06 22.50
C VAL A 148 9.35 -15.20 23.78
N ASN A 149 9.06 -14.06 24.43
CA ASN A 149 8.36 -13.99 25.72
C ASN A 149 6.87 -13.59 25.57
N SER A 150 6.32 -13.61 24.35
CA SER A 150 4.94 -13.21 24.07
C SER A 150 4.22 -14.22 23.17
N LYS A 151 2.89 -14.08 23.07
CA LYS A 151 2.07 -14.92 22.17
C LYS A 151 2.21 -14.57 20.68
N HIS A 152 3.10 -13.67 20.31
CA HIS A 152 3.38 -13.25 18.94
C HIS A 152 4.66 -13.91 18.45
N ASN A 153 4.76 -14.18 17.14
CA ASN A 153 5.99 -14.68 16.53
C ASN A 153 7.02 -13.56 16.35
N THR A 154 8.29 -13.94 16.18
CA THR A 154 9.35 -13.06 15.70
C THR A 154 9.65 -13.33 14.23
N GLN A 155 10.13 -12.31 13.52
CA GLN A 155 10.49 -12.37 12.10
C GLN A 155 11.85 -11.71 11.95
N ILE A 156 12.89 -12.52 11.72
CA ILE A 156 14.29 -12.11 11.81
C ILE A 156 14.90 -12.07 10.43
N VAL A 157 15.39 -10.90 10.03
CA VAL A 157 16.12 -10.68 8.77
C VAL A 157 17.61 -10.98 8.94
N LYS A 158 18.21 -10.47 10.04
CA LYS A 158 19.62 -10.68 10.40
C LYS A 158 19.81 -10.66 11.91
N ILE A 159 20.89 -11.27 12.36
CA ILE A 159 21.42 -11.09 13.72
C ILE A 159 22.88 -10.65 13.58
N ASN A 160 23.21 -9.47 14.07
CA ASN A 160 24.56 -8.93 14.11
C ASN A 160 25.11 -9.06 15.52
N VAL A 161 26.35 -9.52 15.66
CA VAL A 161 27.01 -9.75 16.95
C VAL A 161 28.28 -8.90 17.03
N TYR A 162 28.40 -8.14 18.09
CA TYR A 162 29.44 -7.14 18.29
C TYR A 162 30.38 -7.54 19.39
N LYS A 163 31.70 -7.36 19.15
CA LYS A 163 32.78 -7.76 20.04
C LYS A 163 33.06 -6.68 21.10
N VAL A 164 33.48 -7.08 22.30
CA VAL A 164 33.98 -6.20 23.38
C VAL A 164 35.30 -5.55 22.96
N GLY A 165 35.43 -4.24 23.19
CA GLY A 165 36.67 -3.53 23.01
C GLY A 165 37.10 -3.26 21.55
N SER A 166 36.24 -3.58 20.60
CA SER A 166 36.39 -3.12 19.21
C SER A 166 35.82 -1.69 19.11
N GLU A 167 36.65 -0.71 18.89
CA GLU A 167 36.15 0.59 18.44
C GLU A 167 35.51 0.36 17.06
N GLU A 168 34.29 0.80 16.92
CA GLU A 168 33.70 0.91 15.59
C GLU A 168 34.59 1.85 14.79
N THR A 169 35.36 1.34 13.84
CA THR A 169 35.73 2.19 12.71
C THR A 169 34.37 2.64 12.14
N PRO A 170 34.06 3.95 12.14
CA PRO A 170 32.76 4.39 11.60
C PRO A 170 32.63 3.79 10.20
N GLN A 171 31.71 2.86 10.05
CA GLN A 171 31.38 2.39 8.71
C GLN A 171 30.96 3.67 7.97
N PRO A 172 31.59 4.00 6.83
CA PRO A 172 31.20 5.20 6.11
C PRO A 172 29.69 5.17 6.00
N PRO A 173 28.98 6.26 6.30
CA PRO A 173 27.53 6.26 6.20
C PRO A 173 27.16 5.66 4.85
N VAL A 174 26.27 4.67 4.84
CA VAL A 174 25.79 4.07 3.59
C VAL A 174 25.17 5.22 2.81
N VAL A 175 25.92 5.76 1.86
CA VAL A 175 25.44 6.83 0.99
C VAL A 175 24.44 6.17 0.05
N ILE A 176 23.15 6.28 0.41
CA ILE A 176 22.08 5.85 -0.48
C ILE A 176 22.09 6.82 -1.66
N THR A 177 22.47 6.33 -2.83
CA THR A 177 22.37 7.10 -4.06
C THR A 177 20.93 7.05 -4.57
N TYR A 178 20.35 8.22 -4.78
CA TYR A 178 19.01 8.35 -5.34
C TYR A 178 19.10 8.69 -6.83
N THR A 179 18.23 8.09 -7.62
CA THR A 179 18.10 8.42 -9.04
C THR A 179 17.06 9.52 -9.20
N ASP A 180 17.49 10.66 -9.75
CA ASP A 180 16.57 11.78 -10.04
C ASP A 180 15.57 11.40 -11.15
N VAL A 181 14.29 11.70 -10.90
CA VAL A 181 13.18 11.52 -11.83
C VAL A 181 12.44 12.86 -11.95
N ALA A 182 12.29 13.34 -13.18
CA ALA A 182 11.85 14.71 -13.42
C ALA A 182 10.35 14.94 -13.24
N SER A 183 9.51 13.88 -13.35
CA SER A 183 8.05 13.98 -13.25
C SER A 183 7.41 12.61 -13.01
N VAL A 184 6.12 12.59 -12.62
CA VAL A 184 5.33 11.35 -12.55
C VAL A 184 5.25 10.68 -13.92
N LYS A 185 5.14 11.46 -14.99
CA LYS A 185 5.11 10.94 -16.37
C LYS A 185 6.41 10.25 -16.75
N ASP A 186 7.56 10.85 -16.45
CA ASP A 186 8.87 10.24 -16.71
C ASP A 186 9.09 9.00 -15.86
N LEU A 187 8.63 9.03 -14.60
CA LEU A 187 8.65 7.87 -13.73
C LEU A 187 7.96 6.67 -14.39
N LEU A 188 6.70 6.85 -14.78
CA LEU A 188 5.90 5.77 -15.35
C LEU A 188 6.30 5.41 -16.79
N ALA A 189 7.00 6.29 -17.51
CA ALA A 189 7.56 5.97 -18.82
C ALA A 189 8.78 5.04 -18.71
N ASN A 190 9.67 5.30 -17.75
CA ASN A 190 11.00 4.68 -17.67
C ASN A 190 11.07 3.48 -16.73
N TYR A 191 10.19 3.38 -15.73
CA TYR A 191 10.22 2.31 -14.74
C TYR A 191 8.91 1.51 -14.78
N LYS A 192 8.98 0.22 -15.09
CA LYS A 192 7.82 -0.68 -15.28
C LYS A 192 7.70 -1.76 -14.20
N GLU A 193 8.62 -1.73 -13.23
CA GLU A 193 8.70 -2.69 -12.13
C GLU A 193 9.15 -2.00 -10.84
N ASP A 194 9.13 -2.74 -9.75
CA ASP A 194 9.57 -2.26 -8.45
C ASP A 194 10.98 -1.66 -8.52
N THR A 195 11.11 -0.40 -8.17
CA THR A 195 12.38 0.34 -8.23
C THR A 195 12.59 1.12 -6.94
N LYS A 196 13.79 0.98 -6.36
CA LYS A 196 14.16 1.65 -5.10
C LYS A 196 14.93 2.94 -5.33
N ASN A 197 14.96 3.77 -4.29
CA ASN A 197 15.83 4.94 -4.17
C ASN A 197 15.64 5.95 -5.32
N LEU A 198 14.41 6.32 -5.58
CA LEU A 198 14.07 7.37 -6.52
C LEU A 198 13.94 8.72 -5.80
N ASN A 199 14.37 9.80 -6.46
CA ASN A 199 14.20 11.19 -6.04
C ASN A 199 13.27 11.87 -7.05
N LEU A 200 11.95 11.72 -6.82
CA LEU A 200 10.92 12.22 -7.74
C LEU A 200 10.71 13.72 -7.54
N THR A 201 10.75 14.47 -8.63
CA THR A 201 10.31 15.87 -8.66
C THR A 201 8.81 15.92 -8.94
N LEU A 202 8.06 16.61 -8.08
CA LEU A 202 6.66 16.96 -8.28
C LEU A 202 6.56 18.44 -8.66
N THR A 203 5.84 18.72 -9.75
CA THR A 203 5.62 20.09 -10.24
C THR A 203 4.12 20.36 -10.33
N ASN A 204 3.60 21.14 -9.37
CA ASN A 204 2.17 21.46 -9.30
C ASN A 204 1.26 20.21 -9.32
N ALA A 205 1.67 19.15 -8.64
CA ALA A 205 0.88 17.92 -8.55
C ALA A 205 -0.36 18.16 -7.66
N LYS A 206 -1.55 18.06 -8.24
CA LYS A 206 -2.84 18.27 -7.54
C LYS A 206 -3.23 17.03 -6.76
N VAL A 207 -3.52 17.18 -5.47
CA VAL A 207 -4.11 16.09 -4.65
C VAL A 207 -5.57 15.92 -5.07
N THR A 208 -5.90 14.78 -5.67
CA THR A 208 -7.23 14.48 -6.20
C THR A 208 -8.10 13.73 -5.19
N PHE A 209 -7.49 12.91 -4.34
CA PHE A 209 -8.20 12.17 -3.30
C PHE A 209 -7.26 11.74 -2.17
N VAL A 210 -7.80 11.64 -0.97
CA VAL A 210 -7.09 11.11 0.20
C VAL A 210 -7.98 10.06 0.87
N ASN A 211 -7.42 8.89 1.12
CA ASN A 211 -8.07 7.83 1.88
C ASN A 211 -7.30 7.55 3.16
N GLU A 212 -7.94 7.76 4.29
CA GLU A 212 -7.42 7.36 5.60
C GLU A 212 -8.14 6.08 6.07
N TYR A 213 -7.37 5.05 6.35
CA TYR A 213 -7.89 3.81 6.89
C TYR A 213 -6.95 3.22 7.95
N LYS A 214 -7.43 3.09 9.19
CA LYS A 214 -6.65 2.55 10.33
C LYS A 214 -5.29 3.22 10.55
N GLY A 215 -5.22 4.54 10.37
CA GLY A 215 -4.00 5.32 10.52
C GLY A 215 -3.05 5.23 9.33
N THR A 216 -3.46 4.60 8.23
CA THR A 216 -2.73 4.57 6.96
C THR A 216 -3.35 5.60 6.03
N ILE A 217 -2.54 6.54 5.55
CA ILE A 217 -2.98 7.60 4.64
C ILE A 217 -2.44 7.28 3.25
N ASN A 218 -3.34 7.16 2.28
CA ASN A 218 -3.03 7.02 0.88
C ASN A 218 -3.52 8.26 0.14
N THR A 219 -2.61 8.97 -0.51
CA THR A 219 -2.88 10.21 -1.23
C THR A 219 -2.74 9.96 -2.72
N TYR A 220 -3.73 10.36 -3.49
CA TYR A 220 -3.71 10.27 -4.96
C TYR A 220 -3.44 11.64 -5.52
N VAL A 221 -2.48 11.74 -6.42
CA VAL A 221 -2.06 13.01 -7.01
C VAL A 221 -2.04 12.93 -8.53
N ARG A 222 -2.38 14.05 -9.18
CA ARG A 222 -2.28 14.23 -10.63
C ARG A 222 -1.28 15.33 -10.95
N GLU A 223 -0.28 15.00 -11.75
CA GLU A 223 0.67 15.93 -12.32
C GLU A 223 0.48 15.97 -13.85
N GLY A 224 0.01 17.11 -14.36
CA GLY A 224 -0.35 17.20 -15.78
C GLY A 224 -1.44 16.21 -16.19
N ASP A 225 -1.10 15.25 -17.03
CA ASP A 225 -1.97 14.19 -17.56
C ASP A 225 -1.75 12.82 -16.88
N THR A 226 -0.96 12.76 -15.83
CA THR A 226 -0.52 11.50 -15.21
C THR A 226 -0.76 11.53 -13.71
N ALA A 227 -1.30 10.43 -13.17
CA ALA A 227 -1.59 10.31 -11.75
C ALA A 227 -0.85 9.13 -11.10
N ILE A 228 -0.63 9.23 -9.78
CA ILE A 228 -0.01 8.18 -8.97
C ILE A 228 -0.53 8.19 -7.53
N GLU A 229 -0.52 7.02 -6.89
CA GLU A 229 -0.81 6.88 -5.46
C GLU A 229 0.49 7.08 -4.65
N LEU A 230 0.46 7.98 -3.67
CA LEU A 230 1.46 8.17 -2.64
C LEU A 230 0.98 7.42 -1.38
N ARG A 231 1.55 6.25 -1.13
CA ARG A 231 1.10 5.36 -0.06
C ARG A 231 1.95 5.52 1.17
N THR A 232 1.34 5.97 2.28
CA THR A 232 1.98 6.03 3.61
C THR A 232 3.30 6.81 3.64
N LEU A 233 3.37 7.99 3.01
CA LEU A 233 4.59 8.81 3.07
C LEU A 233 4.81 9.47 4.44
N GLY A 234 3.78 9.52 5.31
CA GLY A 234 3.91 9.98 6.69
C GLY A 234 3.64 11.47 6.91
N PHE A 235 3.40 12.25 5.86
CA PHE A 235 3.09 13.67 5.99
C PHE A 235 1.70 14.04 5.43
N ASN A 236 1.18 15.18 5.88
CA ASN A 236 -0.17 15.61 5.56
C ASN A 236 -0.25 16.26 4.18
N MET A 237 -1.11 15.71 3.33
CA MET A 237 -1.38 16.21 1.97
C MET A 237 -2.90 16.30 1.78
N PRO A 238 -3.55 17.39 2.22
CA PRO A 238 -5.00 17.55 2.14
C PRO A 238 -5.52 17.46 0.69
N VAL A 239 -6.76 17.00 0.54
CA VAL A 239 -7.45 17.04 -0.77
C VAL A 239 -7.45 18.45 -1.32
N ASN A 240 -7.28 18.57 -2.63
CA ASN A 240 -7.15 19.82 -3.40
C ASN A 240 -5.84 20.59 -3.21
N SER A 241 -4.96 20.21 -2.29
CA SER A 241 -3.63 20.80 -2.20
C SER A 241 -2.81 20.59 -3.47
N ILE A 242 -1.82 21.45 -3.65
CA ILE A 242 -0.83 21.37 -4.72
C ILE A 242 0.52 21.04 -4.09
N LEU A 243 1.16 19.98 -4.60
CA LEU A 243 2.46 19.52 -4.15
C LEU A 243 3.54 19.98 -5.13
N THR A 244 4.61 20.56 -4.59
CA THR A 244 5.78 20.96 -5.37
C THR A 244 7.05 20.69 -4.58
N GLY A 245 8.07 20.13 -5.23
CA GLY A 245 9.35 19.79 -4.60
C GLY A 245 9.86 18.43 -5.00
N LYS A 246 10.83 17.92 -4.27
CA LYS A 246 11.42 16.60 -4.51
C LYS A 246 11.10 15.67 -3.34
N VAL A 247 10.76 14.43 -3.64
CA VAL A 247 10.49 13.40 -2.63
C VAL A 247 11.28 12.12 -2.95
N LYS A 248 11.98 11.61 -1.94
CA LYS A 248 12.68 10.33 -2.03
C LYS A 248 11.72 9.22 -1.70
N VAL A 249 11.54 8.29 -2.64
CA VAL A 249 10.52 7.24 -2.59
C VAL A 249 10.99 5.96 -3.25
N ASP A 250 10.29 4.87 -2.98
CA ASP A 250 10.37 3.64 -3.75
C ASP A 250 9.11 3.48 -4.61
N LEU A 251 9.29 3.13 -5.88
CA LEU A 251 8.20 2.74 -6.78
C LEU A 251 7.88 1.26 -6.57
N LYS A 252 6.60 0.96 -6.47
CA LYS A 252 6.07 -0.38 -6.33
C LYS A 252 4.92 -0.60 -7.30
N TYR A 253 4.68 -1.87 -7.64
CA TYR A 253 3.56 -2.31 -8.46
C TYR A 253 2.69 -3.32 -7.71
N ASN A 254 1.38 -3.18 -7.83
CA ASN A 254 0.41 -4.16 -7.34
C ASN A 254 -0.57 -4.49 -8.49
N TYR A 255 -0.51 -5.71 -9.01
CA TYR A 255 -1.27 -6.12 -10.21
C TYR A 255 -1.15 -5.14 -11.39
N GLY A 256 0.04 -4.59 -11.61
CA GLY A 256 0.31 -3.63 -12.68
C GLY A 256 -0.06 -2.17 -12.37
N VAL A 257 -0.63 -1.89 -11.21
CA VAL A 257 -0.92 -0.51 -10.76
C VAL A 257 0.26 0.04 -9.98
N PRO A 258 0.89 1.15 -10.43
CA PRO A 258 2.03 1.77 -9.76
C PRO A 258 1.61 2.56 -8.53
N TYR A 259 2.45 2.53 -7.51
CA TYR A 259 2.33 3.39 -6.33
C TYR A 259 3.69 3.68 -5.72
N LEU A 260 3.79 4.78 -4.99
CA LEU A 260 5.01 5.19 -4.30
C LEU A 260 4.90 4.92 -2.79
N THR A 261 5.99 4.47 -2.21
CA THR A 261 6.11 4.27 -0.76
C THR A 261 7.28 5.06 -0.20
N ALA A 262 7.20 5.38 1.09
CA ALA A 262 8.31 5.96 1.81
C ALA A 262 9.53 5.02 1.82
N ASN A 263 10.72 5.59 1.85
CA ASN A 263 11.99 4.93 2.13
C ASN A 263 12.79 5.70 3.19
N ALA A 264 14.01 5.27 3.47
CA ALA A 264 14.84 5.87 4.52
C ALA A 264 15.20 7.36 4.29
N GLY A 265 15.02 7.87 3.08
CA GLY A 265 15.30 9.27 2.75
C GLY A 265 14.05 10.12 2.55
N THR A 266 12.86 9.56 2.76
CA THR A 266 11.61 10.30 2.65
C THR A 266 11.51 11.32 3.77
N ASP A 267 11.25 12.58 3.41
CA ASP A 267 11.30 13.76 4.26
C ASP A 267 10.17 14.70 3.83
N ASP A 268 9.38 15.20 4.77
CA ASP A 268 8.26 16.11 4.53
C ASP A 268 8.72 17.55 4.28
N GLU A 269 9.93 17.93 4.71
CA GLU A 269 10.50 19.25 4.43
C GLU A 269 10.88 19.43 2.96
N SER A 270 11.02 18.33 2.21
CA SER A 270 11.39 18.34 0.78
C SER A 270 10.23 18.65 -0.16
N ILE A 271 9.00 18.62 0.34
CA ILE A 271 7.76 18.89 -0.39
C ILE A 271 7.05 20.12 0.18
N THR A 272 6.75 21.09 -0.67
CA THR A 272 5.86 22.20 -0.34
C THR A 272 4.42 21.77 -0.63
N VAL A 273 3.58 21.82 0.40
CA VAL A 273 2.13 21.59 0.30
C VAL A 273 1.43 22.92 0.34
N THR A 274 0.83 23.34 -0.78
CA THR A 274 0.06 24.61 -0.88
C THR A 274 -1.43 24.25 -0.86
N GLU A 275 -2.16 24.71 0.14
CA GLU A 275 -3.61 24.55 0.19
C GLU A 275 -4.29 25.30 -0.97
N SER A 276 -5.38 24.77 -1.48
CA SER A 276 -6.14 25.32 -2.58
C SER A 276 -7.61 25.01 -2.41
N ASP A 277 -8.45 26.04 -2.56
CA ASP A 277 -9.91 25.90 -2.55
C ASP A 277 -10.46 25.37 -3.88
N GLU A 278 -9.62 25.34 -4.94
CA GLU A 278 -10.01 24.81 -6.23
C GLU A 278 -10.11 23.29 -6.16
N ALA A 279 -11.32 22.77 -6.33
CA ALA A 279 -11.56 21.32 -6.30
C ALA A 279 -10.88 20.62 -7.48
N ALA A 280 -10.24 19.48 -7.19
CA ALA A 280 -9.72 18.59 -8.22
C ALA A 280 -10.87 18.10 -9.10
N GLN A 281 -10.81 18.40 -10.41
CA GLN A 281 -11.85 18.00 -11.36
C GLN A 281 -11.62 16.57 -11.83
N PRO A 282 -12.65 15.69 -11.78
CA PRO A 282 -12.54 14.35 -12.35
C PRO A 282 -12.44 14.43 -13.88
N ILE A 283 -11.67 13.53 -14.47
CA ILE A 283 -11.59 13.37 -15.93
C ILE A 283 -12.82 12.58 -16.39
N GLU A 284 -13.52 13.06 -17.40
CA GLU A 284 -14.58 12.29 -18.05
C GLU A 284 -13.92 11.16 -18.86
N ALA A 285 -14.22 9.91 -18.51
CA ALA A 285 -13.64 8.72 -19.11
C ALA A 285 -14.73 7.77 -19.61
N THR A 286 -14.44 7.04 -20.67
CA THR A 286 -15.24 5.91 -21.14
C THR A 286 -14.78 4.61 -20.47
N ILE A 287 -15.63 3.58 -20.48
CA ILE A 287 -15.26 2.24 -20.05
C ILE A 287 -14.07 1.72 -20.87
N ALA A 288 -14.07 1.97 -22.19
CA ALA A 288 -12.98 1.60 -23.09
C ALA A 288 -11.65 2.27 -22.71
N ASP A 289 -11.64 3.55 -22.30
CA ASP A 289 -10.43 4.24 -21.80
C ASP A 289 -9.84 3.55 -20.58
N LEU A 290 -10.69 3.12 -19.64
CA LEU A 290 -10.25 2.45 -18.43
C LEU A 290 -9.73 1.04 -18.73
N ILE A 291 -10.37 0.28 -19.61
CA ILE A 291 -9.87 -1.02 -20.07
C ILE A 291 -8.52 -0.89 -20.76
N ALA A 292 -8.30 0.20 -21.49
CA ALA A 292 -7.00 0.53 -22.10
C ALA A 292 -5.96 1.04 -21.09
N ASN A 293 -6.26 1.01 -19.79
CA ASN A 293 -5.41 1.49 -18.69
C ASN A 293 -5.02 2.98 -18.81
N LYS A 294 -5.85 3.81 -19.45
CA LYS A 294 -5.72 5.24 -19.32
C LYS A 294 -6.17 5.68 -17.92
N TYR A 295 -5.59 6.73 -17.42
CA TYR A 295 -5.98 7.37 -16.15
C TYR A 295 -5.80 6.50 -14.90
N LEU A 296 -4.86 5.54 -14.90
CA LEU A 296 -4.52 4.77 -13.68
C LEU A 296 -4.21 5.73 -12.52
N ASN A 297 -4.73 5.41 -11.32
CA ASN A 297 -4.64 6.21 -10.11
C ASN A 297 -5.34 7.58 -10.18
N ASP A 298 -6.06 7.89 -11.24
CA ASP A 298 -6.69 9.20 -11.38
C ASP A 298 -8.16 9.22 -10.98
N LEU A 299 -8.63 10.40 -10.61
CA LEU A 299 -10.04 10.67 -10.36
C LEU A 299 -10.78 10.82 -11.68
N VAL A 300 -11.71 9.92 -11.96
CA VAL A 300 -12.46 9.86 -13.21
C VAL A 300 -13.96 9.87 -12.98
N THR A 301 -14.72 10.28 -13.99
CA THR A 301 -16.18 10.12 -14.03
C THR A 301 -16.59 9.30 -15.24
N ILE A 302 -17.35 8.23 -15.01
CA ILE A 302 -18.01 7.48 -16.07
C ILE A 302 -19.49 7.84 -16.04
N LYS A 303 -19.99 8.32 -17.18
CA LYS A 303 -21.39 8.78 -17.32
C LYS A 303 -22.23 7.74 -18.02
N ASN A 304 -23.49 7.67 -17.62
CA ASN A 304 -24.56 6.94 -18.33
C ASN A 304 -24.25 5.46 -18.62
N PHE A 305 -23.55 4.78 -17.71
CA PHE A 305 -23.37 3.34 -17.80
C PHE A 305 -24.62 2.60 -17.33
N THR A 306 -24.88 1.43 -17.86
CA THR A 306 -25.89 0.51 -17.35
C THR A 306 -25.32 -0.32 -16.21
N PHE A 307 -26.01 -0.34 -15.08
CA PHE A 307 -25.58 -1.11 -13.91
C PHE A 307 -25.98 -2.58 -14.02
N SER A 308 -25.07 -3.49 -13.69
CA SER A 308 -25.37 -4.91 -13.49
C SER A 308 -24.64 -5.49 -12.30
N LYS A 309 -25.11 -6.64 -11.81
CA LYS A 309 -24.48 -7.41 -10.74
C LYS A 309 -24.41 -8.88 -11.11
N GLU A 310 -23.35 -9.54 -10.64
CA GLU A 310 -23.13 -10.98 -10.83
C GLU A 310 -22.88 -11.64 -9.50
N GLU A 311 -23.65 -12.66 -9.18
CA GLU A 311 -23.46 -13.42 -7.94
C GLU A 311 -22.24 -14.34 -8.10
N TYR A 312 -21.23 -14.20 -7.23
CA TYR A 312 -20.06 -15.08 -7.20
C TYR A 312 -20.08 -16.06 -6.03
N GLN A 313 -20.91 -15.82 -5.03
CA GLN A 313 -21.19 -16.67 -3.89
C GLN A 313 -22.58 -16.31 -3.36
N ALA A 314 -23.29 -17.27 -2.77
CA ALA A 314 -24.65 -17.07 -2.25
C ALA A 314 -24.78 -15.76 -1.45
N GLY A 315 -25.57 -14.81 -1.94
CA GLY A 315 -25.80 -13.49 -1.39
C GLY A 315 -24.65 -12.50 -1.54
N LYS A 316 -23.59 -12.81 -2.31
CA LYS A 316 -22.45 -11.91 -2.56
C LYS A 316 -22.33 -11.61 -4.05
N PHE A 317 -22.24 -10.34 -4.39
CA PHE A 317 -22.26 -9.85 -5.76
C PHE A 317 -21.01 -9.06 -6.11
N ASN A 318 -20.55 -9.22 -7.35
CA ASN A 318 -19.73 -8.26 -8.05
C ASN A 318 -20.63 -7.28 -8.80
N TYR A 319 -20.24 -6.02 -8.82
CA TYR A 319 -20.99 -4.94 -9.43
C TYR A 319 -20.25 -4.39 -10.64
N TYR A 320 -20.99 -4.05 -11.71
CA TYR A 320 -20.38 -3.64 -12.97
C TYR A 320 -21.04 -2.41 -13.56
N ALA A 321 -20.21 -1.58 -14.21
CA ALA A 321 -20.61 -0.56 -15.14
C ALA A 321 -20.45 -1.09 -16.56
N ASN A 322 -21.52 -1.02 -17.38
CA ASN A 322 -21.58 -1.54 -18.74
C ASN A 322 -21.91 -0.41 -19.72
N ASP A 323 -21.29 -0.43 -20.92
CA ASP A 323 -21.63 0.48 -22.03
C ASP A 323 -22.38 -0.22 -23.19
N GLY A 324 -22.68 -1.51 -23.02
CA GLY A 324 -23.30 -2.37 -24.02
C GLY A 324 -22.33 -3.28 -24.78
N GLU A 325 -21.04 -2.94 -24.80
CA GLU A 325 -19.98 -3.73 -25.44
C GLU A 325 -19.02 -4.29 -24.42
N GLN A 326 -18.67 -3.49 -23.41
CA GLN A 326 -17.66 -3.79 -22.42
C GLN A 326 -18.18 -3.47 -21.01
N LYS A 327 -17.52 -4.03 -20.00
CA LYS A 327 -17.82 -3.73 -18.61
C LYS A 327 -16.57 -3.64 -17.76
N ILE A 328 -16.62 -2.83 -16.71
CA ILE A 328 -15.61 -2.78 -15.64
C ILE A 328 -16.30 -3.00 -14.30
N MET A 329 -15.53 -3.48 -13.31
CA MET A 329 -16.04 -3.66 -11.96
C MET A 329 -16.19 -2.31 -11.25
N ILE A 330 -17.25 -2.17 -10.45
CA ILE A 330 -17.41 -1.08 -9.48
C ILE A 330 -17.13 -1.67 -8.10
N TYR A 331 -16.00 -1.32 -7.51
CA TYR A 331 -15.63 -1.78 -6.19
C TYR A 331 -15.81 -0.67 -5.16
N ASP A 332 -16.86 -0.77 -4.33
CA ASP A 332 -17.22 0.23 -3.32
C ASP A 332 -16.30 0.14 -2.08
N LYS A 333 -15.03 0.48 -2.29
CA LYS A 333 -13.91 0.31 -1.35
C LYS A 333 -13.95 1.27 -0.17
N PHE A 334 -14.29 2.54 -0.41
CA PHE A 334 -14.12 3.60 0.56
C PHE A 334 -15.33 3.74 1.49
N ASN A 335 -15.43 2.87 2.51
CA ASN A 335 -16.53 2.84 3.46
C ASN A 335 -17.93 2.73 2.80
N LYS A 336 -17.98 2.13 1.61
CA LYS A 336 -19.18 1.97 0.79
C LYS A 336 -19.88 3.30 0.46
N VAL A 337 -19.10 4.36 0.26
CA VAL A 337 -19.61 5.70 -0.06
C VAL A 337 -20.38 5.75 -1.37
N GLY A 338 -20.06 4.84 -2.32
CA GLY A 338 -20.73 4.74 -3.61
C GLY A 338 -22.18 4.28 -3.51
N GLY A 339 -22.56 3.57 -2.45
CA GLY A 339 -23.90 3.00 -2.28
C GLY A 339 -24.26 1.97 -3.35
N VAL A 340 -23.26 1.29 -3.91
CA VAL A 340 -23.38 0.46 -5.13
C VAL A 340 -24.34 -0.73 -4.91
N ALA A 341 -24.42 -1.27 -3.71
CA ALA A 341 -25.30 -2.38 -3.38
C ALA A 341 -26.81 -2.03 -3.44
N GLU A 342 -27.13 -0.72 -3.40
CA GLU A 342 -28.50 -0.19 -3.42
C GLU A 342 -29.00 0.13 -4.85
N LEU A 343 -28.12 0.03 -5.85
CA LEU A 343 -28.45 0.36 -7.24
C LEU A 343 -29.36 -0.71 -7.86
N THR A 344 -30.25 -0.25 -8.73
CA THR A 344 -31.20 -1.11 -9.48
C THR A 344 -30.53 -1.62 -10.76
N GLU A 345 -30.55 -2.93 -10.95
CA GLU A 345 -30.01 -3.57 -12.15
C GLU A 345 -30.75 -3.14 -13.42
N GLY A 346 -29.99 -2.89 -14.48
CA GLY A 346 -30.50 -2.42 -15.76
C GLY A 346 -30.74 -0.90 -15.87
N GLU A 347 -30.69 -0.19 -14.75
CA GLU A 347 -30.82 1.27 -14.75
C GLU A 347 -29.49 1.97 -15.09
N THR A 348 -29.58 3.23 -15.47
CA THR A 348 -28.44 4.04 -15.92
C THR A 348 -27.93 4.93 -14.82
N TYR A 349 -26.60 4.96 -14.64
CA TYR A 349 -25.95 5.70 -13.56
C TYR A 349 -24.69 6.45 -14.03
N THR A 350 -24.23 7.36 -13.18
CA THR A 350 -22.95 8.06 -13.29
C THR A 350 -22.15 7.83 -12.02
N ALA A 351 -20.90 7.42 -12.15
CA ALA A 351 -19.98 7.19 -11.05
C ALA A 351 -18.75 8.08 -11.17
N THR A 352 -18.38 8.75 -10.08
CA THR A 352 -17.08 9.42 -9.93
C THR A 352 -16.25 8.67 -8.91
N GLY A 353 -15.03 8.34 -9.27
CA GLY A 353 -14.15 7.55 -8.42
C GLY A 353 -12.73 7.46 -8.94
N LEU A 354 -11.87 6.79 -8.20
CA LEU A 354 -10.51 6.49 -8.64
C LEU A 354 -10.51 5.30 -9.59
N TYR A 355 -9.76 5.41 -10.67
CA TYR A 355 -9.34 4.25 -11.44
C TYR A 355 -8.02 3.74 -10.84
N GLY A 356 -8.07 3.17 -9.66
CA GLY A 356 -6.92 2.89 -8.81
C GLY A 356 -6.70 1.43 -8.46
N ALA A 357 -7.42 0.50 -9.12
CA ALA A 357 -7.25 -0.93 -8.86
C ALA A 357 -7.44 -1.75 -10.14
N ILE A 358 -6.59 -2.76 -10.27
CA ILE A 358 -6.76 -3.85 -11.21
C ILE A 358 -6.63 -5.13 -10.38
N PHE A 359 -7.75 -5.80 -10.09
CA PHE A 359 -7.72 -7.01 -9.29
C PHE A 359 -7.75 -8.24 -10.19
N LYS A 360 -6.68 -9.03 -10.16
CA LYS A 360 -6.54 -10.26 -10.98
C LYS A 360 -6.83 -10.03 -12.48
N GLY A 361 -6.39 -8.87 -13.00
CA GLY A 361 -6.60 -8.49 -14.39
C GLY A 361 -7.95 -7.83 -14.70
N THR A 362 -8.81 -7.63 -13.70
CA THR A 362 -10.10 -6.94 -13.87
C THR A 362 -9.96 -5.47 -13.50
N PRO A 363 -10.18 -4.51 -14.44
CA PRO A 363 -10.20 -3.09 -14.14
C PRO A 363 -11.32 -2.72 -13.18
N GLU A 364 -11.03 -1.85 -12.20
CA GLU A 364 -11.98 -1.45 -11.17
C GLU A 364 -12.05 0.08 -11.05
N ILE A 365 -13.27 0.63 -11.03
CA ILE A 365 -13.52 1.98 -10.54
C ILE A 365 -13.90 1.91 -9.06
N LEU A 366 -13.28 2.79 -8.26
CA LEU A 366 -13.46 2.89 -6.82
C LEU A 366 -14.25 4.18 -6.52
N PRO A 367 -15.57 4.16 -6.31
CA PRO A 367 -16.34 5.34 -6.04
C PRO A 367 -15.79 6.14 -4.84
N THR A 368 -15.58 7.45 -5.03
CA THR A 368 -15.16 8.39 -3.99
C THR A 368 -16.33 9.21 -3.45
N GLN A 369 -17.49 9.07 -4.08
CA GLN A 369 -18.75 9.68 -3.70
C GLN A 369 -19.91 8.79 -4.15
N LYS A 370 -21.16 9.12 -3.71
CA LYS A 370 -22.36 8.36 -4.08
C LYS A 370 -22.55 8.31 -5.58
N VAL A 371 -22.80 7.12 -6.10
CA VAL A 371 -23.21 6.90 -7.50
C VAL A 371 -24.59 7.51 -7.69
N THR A 372 -24.76 8.29 -8.74
CA THR A 372 -25.99 9.04 -9.04
C THR A 372 -26.70 8.49 -10.27
N ALA A 373 -28.00 8.73 -10.37
CA ALA A 373 -28.74 8.37 -11.58
C ALA A 373 -28.13 9.09 -12.80
N GLY A 374 -27.96 8.38 -13.88
CA GLY A 374 -27.53 8.92 -15.16
C GLY A 374 -28.64 9.73 -15.82
N THR A 375 -28.23 10.62 -16.73
CA THR A 375 -29.20 11.28 -17.62
C THR A 375 -29.54 10.32 -18.75
N SER A 376 -30.75 9.75 -18.71
CA SER A 376 -31.24 8.99 -19.84
C SER A 376 -31.39 9.93 -21.05
N THR A 377 -30.52 9.77 -22.06
CA THR A 377 -30.69 10.42 -23.37
C THR A 377 -31.60 9.58 -24.28
N GLY A 378 -32.04 8.44 -23.80
CA GLY A 378 -33.03 7.60 -24.48
C GLY A 378 -34.42 8.16 -24.28
N ILE A 379 -35.27 8.10 -25.31
CA ILE A 379 -36.72 8.22 -25.19
C ILE A 379 -37.19 7.02 -24.35
N THR A 380 -37.08 7.11 -23.02
CA THR A 380 -37.63 6.14 -22.11
C THR A 380 -39.17 6.24 -22.20
N ASN A 381 -39.75 5.24 -22.81
CA ASN A 381 -41.20 4.98 -22.86
C ASN A 381 -42.05 6.20 -23.22
N ILE A 382 -42.26 6.40 -24.50
CA ILE A 382 -43.53 6.99 -24.90
C ILE A 382 -44.59 6.06 -24.37
N THR A 383 -45.10 6.27 -23.14
CA THR A 383 -46.36 5.73 -22.71
C THR A 383 -47.40 6.29 -23.67
N THR A 384 -47.64 5.58 -24.76
CA THR A 384 -48.78 5.85 -25.62
C THR A 384 -50.00 5.51 -24.77
N SER A 385 -50.46 6.49 -24.00
CA SER A 385 -51.87 6.47 -23.62
C SER A 385 -52.64 6.32 -24.95
N ALA A 386 -53.28 5.20 -25.16
CA ALA A 386 -54.15 4.95 -26.30
C ALA A 386 -55.36 5.90 -26.19
N ALA A 387 -55.14 7.16 -26.51
CA ALA A 387 -56.21 8.11 -26.64
C ALA A 387 -56.73 8.00 -28.09
N ASP A 388 -58.02 7.72 -28.26
CA ASP A 388 -58.68 7.71 -29.53
C ASP A 388 -58.49 8.97 -30.36
N ASN A 389 -57.97 10.04 -29.76
CA ASN A 389 -57.68 11.37 -30.33
C ASN A 389 -56.20 11.65 -30.67
N ALA A 390 -55.33 10.63 -30.69
CA ALA A 390 -53.92 10.83 -31.05
C ALA A 390 -53.82 11.39 -32.49
N PRO A 391 -52.97 12.42 -32.74
CA PRO A 391 -52.78 12.93 -34.07
C PRO A 391 -52.19 11.87 -35.00
N ILE A 392 -52.64 11.94 -36.26
CA ILE A 392 -52.23 11.02 -37.32
C ILE A 392 -51.23 11.72 -38.20
N PHE A 393 -50.13 11.06 -38.52
CA PHE A 393 -49.07 11.61 -39.38
C PHE A 393 -48.85 10.69 -40.61
N ASN A 394 -48.58 11.26 -41.76
CA ASN A 394 -48.12 10.47 -42.91
C ASN A 394 -46.64 10.08 -42.75
N LEU A 395 -46.08 9.29 -43.67
CA LEU A 395 -44.66 8.87 -43.60
C LEU A 395 -43.65 10.04 -43.75
N ALA A 396 -44.07 11.18 -44.23
CA ALA A 396 -43.25 12.39 -44.29
C ALA A 396 -43.32 13.23 -42.99
N GLY A 397 -44.01 12.75 -41.95
CA GLY A 397 -44.12 13.42 -40.64
C GLY A 397 -45.15 14.56 -40.62
N GLN A 398 -45.94 14.73 -41.66
CA GLN A 398 -47.01 15.75 -41.74
C GLN A 398 -48.29 15.24 -41.07
N LYS A 399 -48.90 16.10 -40.25
CA LYS A 399 -50.19 15.78 -39.60
C LYS A 399 -51.29 15.68 -40.64
N VAL A 400 -52.03 14.58 -40.66
CA VAL A 400 -53.13 14.31 -41.61
C VAL A 400 -54.43 14.04 -40.89
N GLY A 401 -55.55 14.27 -41.59
CA GLY A 401 -56.86 14.01 -41.02
C GLY A 401 -57.34 12.58 -41.26
N LYS A 402 -58.52 12.22 -40.67
CA LYS A 402 -59.13 10.89 -40.76
C LYS A 402 -59.53 10.47 -42.19
N GLY A 403 -59.52 11.34 -43.16
CA GLY A 403 -59.79 11.08 -44.56
C GLY A 403 -58.56 10.81 -45.44
N TYR A 404 -57.36 10.84 -44.88
CA TYR A 404 -56.15 10.57 -45.65
C TYR A 404 -56.07 9.08 -45.99
N LYS A 405 -55.89 8.77 -47.29
CA LYS A 405 -55.73 7.37 -47.75
C LYS A 405 -54.25 7.07 -47.94
N GLY A 406 -53.76 6.10 -47.18
CA GLY A 406 -52.36 5.63 -47.26
C GLY A 406 -51.82 5.17 -45.94
N VAL A 407 -50.49 4.99 -45.88
CA VAL A 407 -49.78 4.57 -44.65
C VAL A 407 -49.64 5.76 -43.72
N VAL A 408 -50.11 5.60 -42.48
CA VAL A 408 -50.04 6.61 -41.43
C VAL A 408 -49.42 6.08 -40.15
N ILE A 409 -48.95 6.97 -39.32
CA ILE A 409 -48.46 6.70 -37.96
C ILE A 409 -49.44 7.39 -37.00
N LYS A 410 -50.10 6.58 -36.15
CA LYS A 410 -50.98 7.04 -35.06
C LYS A 410 -50.51 6.41 -33.75
N ALA A 411 -50.25 7.23 -32.73
CA ALA A 411 -49.77 6.77 -31.42
C ALA A 411 -48.56 5.81 -31.54
N GLY A 412 -47.58 6.12 -32.40
CA GLY A 412 -46.38 5.31 -32.63
C GLY A 412 -46.58 4.03 -33.42
N LYS A 413 -47.82 3.70 -33.83
CA LYS A 413 -48.11 2.51 -34.64
C LYS A 413 -48.33 2.89 -36.10
N LYS A 414 -47.71 2.11 -37.01
CA LYS A 414 -47.93 2.21 -38.45
C LYS A 414 -49.21 1.48 -38.82
N MET A 415 -50.10 2.14 -39.54
CA MET A 415 -51.37 1.59 -40.03
C MET A 415 -51.70 2.12 -41.42
N ILE A 416 -52.58 1.41 -42.14
CA ILE A 416 -53.15 1.88 -43.41
C ILE A 416 -54.50 2.48 -43.11
N GLN A 417 -54.76 3.69 -43.60
CA GLN A 417 -56.00 4.43 -43.43
C GLN A 417 -56.68 4.67 -44.77
#